data_36b51fd8b67003d09c8590e71640baab
#
_entry.id   36b51fd8b67003d09c8590e71640baab
#
_cell.length_a   1.000
_cell.length_b   1.000
_cell.length_c   1.000
_cell.angle_alpha   90.00
_cell.angle_beta   90.00
_cell.angle_gamma   90.00
#
_symmetry.space_group_name_H-M   'P 1'
#
loop_
_entity.id
_entity.type
_entity.pdbx_description
1 polymer ?
#
loop_
_entity_poly.entity_id
_entity_poly.type
_entity_poly.pdbx_seq_one_letter_code
_entity_poly.pdbx_strand_id
1 'polypeptide(L)'
;MKAYIVESAELRKNLDNIKKRAGSAVIYAVLKGNGYGLGLIPMAAACRDAGITRYAVTEVSDVAALRQCGFPDEEILMLRPTADSGEVRQLLALNAVFTVSSQEDAAVLNGVASQENAVAKAHIKITFV
;
A
#
# COMPACT_ATOMS: atom_id res chain seq x y z
N MET A 1 -3.67 32.82 2.55
CA MET A 1 -3.40 31.39 2.76
C MET A 1 -3.85 30.60 1.54
N LYS A 2 -3.02 29.74 1.03
CA LYS A 2 -3.41 28.82 -0.04
C LYS A 2 -3.80 27.50 0.62
N ALA A 3 -4.94 26.94 0.28
CA ALA A 3 -5.41 25.66 0.81
C ALA A 3 -5.98 24.79 -0.31
N TYR A 4 -5.79 23.49 -0.21
CA TYR A 4 -6.52 22.50 -1.00
C TYR A 4 -7.73 22.06 -0.18
N ILE A 5 -8.91 22.10 -0.79
CA ILE A 5 -10.14 21.67 -0.16
C ILE A 5 -10.61 20.41 -0.86
N VAL A 6 -10.80 19.34 -0.09
CA VAL A 6 -11.40 18.10 -0.57
C VAL A 6 -12.81 17.99 0.00
N GLU A 7 -13.80 18.02 -0.86
CA GLU A 7 -15.19 17.80 -0.46
C GLU A 7 -15.44 16.30 -0.32
N SER A 8 -15.66 15.85 0.90
CA SER A 8 -15.80 14.43 1.21
C SER A 8 -16.98 13.76 0.49
N ALA A 9 -18.07 14.48 0.27
CA ALA A 9 -19.22 13.96 -0.47
C ALA A 9 -18.88 13.68 -1.95
N GLU A 10 -18.13 14.57 -2.60
CA GLU A 10 -17.72 14.38 -3.99
C GLU A 10 -16.66 13.28 -4.11
N LEU A 11 -15.72 13.22 -3.17
CA LEU A 11 -14.75 12.13 -3.10
C LEU A 11 -15.47 10.79 -2.94
N ARG A 12 -16.42 10.69 -2.03
CA ARG A 12 -17.21 9.46 -1.83
C ARG A 12 -17.92 9.04 -3.10
N LYS A 13 -18.55 9.97 -3.78
CA LYS A 13 -19.23 9.72 -5.06
C LYS A 13 -18.26 9.17 -6.12
N ASN A 14 -17.07 9.75 -6.21
CA ASN A 14 -16.05 9.27 -7.13
C ASN A 14 -15.59 7.85 -6.79
N LEU A 15 -15.37 7.55 -5.51
CA LEU A 15 -15.00 6.21 -5.04
C LEU A 15 -16.11 5.19 -5.32
N ASP A 16 -17.35 5.54 -5.10
CA ASP A 16 -18.50 4.67 -5.40
C ASP A 16 -18.60 4.39 -6.91
N ASN A 17 -18.33 5.38 -7.76
CA ASN A 17 -18.28 5.20 -9.23
C ASN A 17 -17.16 4.27 -9.65
N ILE A 18 -15.98 4.39 -9.05
CA ILE A 18 -14.84 3.49 -9.31
C ILE A 18 -15.20 2.06 -8.92
N LYS A 19 -15.76 1.85 -7.76
CA LYS A 19 -16.21 0.54 -7.29
C LYS A 19 -17.24 -0.08 -8.24
N LYS A 20 -18.21 0.71 -8.68
CA LYS A 20 -19.21 0.25 -9.62
C LYS A 20 -18.62 -0.20 -10.95
N ARG A 21 -17.64 0.53 -11.46
CA ARG A 21 -16.93 0.17 -12.70
C ARG A 21 -16.02 -1.05 -12.53
N ALA A 22 -15.41 -1.20 -11.37
CA ALA A 22 -14.54 -2.33 -11.06
C ALA A 22 -15.31 -3.65 -10.92
N GLY A 23 -16.61 -3.58 -10.58
CA GLY A 23 -17.44 -4.77 -10.41
C GLY A 23 -16.90 -5.67 -9.29
N SER A 24 -16.52 -6.90 -9.64
CA SER A 24 -15.94 -7.87 -8.69
C SER A 24 -14.42 -7.77 -8.55
N ALA A 25 -13.76 -6.87 -9.29
CA ALA A 25 -12.32 -6.70 -9.19
C ALA A 25 -11.92 -6.10 -7.84
N VAL A 26 -10.79 -6.55 -7.33
CA VAL A 26 -10.19 -6.00 -6.12
C VAL A 26 -9.53 -4.67 -6.45
N ILE A 27 -9.78 -3.65 -5.63
CA ILE A 27 -9.23 -2.31 -5.81
C ILE A 27 -8.11 -2.09 -4.78
N TYR A 28 -6.93 -1.69 -5.25
CA TYR A 28 -5.89 -1.09 -4.42
C TYR A 28 -5.90 0.42 -4.60
N ALA A 29 -6.13 1.15 -3.51
CA ALA A 29 -5.97 2.60 -3.52
C ALA A 29 -4.49 2.96 -3.43
N VAL A 30 -3.95 3.56 -4.48
CA VAL A 30 -2.56 4.02 -4.50
C VAL A 30 -2.48 5.36 -3.78
N LEU A 31 -1.78 5.39 -2.65
CA LEU A 31 -1.69 6.54 -1.73
C LEU A 31 -0.26 7.04 -1.55
N LYS A 32 0.63 6.72 -2.49
CA LYS A 32 2.01 7.24 -2.48
C LYS A 32 2.05 8.77 -2.51
N GLY A 33 3.20 9.35 -2.13
CA GLY A 33 3.34 10.79 -2.12
C GLY A 33 2.38 11.48 -1.16
N ASN A 34 2.21 10.94 0.04
CA ASN A 34 1.28 11.46 1.05
C ASN A 34 -0.16 11.56 0.52
N GLY A 35 -0.66 10.49 -0.13
CA GLY A 35 -1.97 10.50 -0.76
C GLY A 35 -2.04 11.50 -1.92
N TYR A 36 -0.98 11.58 -2.71
CA TYR A 36 -0.82 12.60 -3.78
C TYR A 36 -0.96 14.04 -3.25
N GLY A 37 -0.43 14.29 -2.05
CA GLY A 37 -0.45 15.61 -1.42
C GLY A 37 -1.73 15.93 -0.64
N LEU A 38 -2.73 15.05 -0.67
CA LEU A 38 -4.01 15.27 0.02
C LEU A 38 -4.04 14.70 1.45
N GLY A 39 -2.98 14.04 1.85
CA GLY A 39 -2.85 13.41 3.16
C GLY A 39 -3.09 11.89 3.11
N LEU A 40 -2.08 11.11 3.53
CA LEU A 40 -2.13 9.66 3.52
C LEU A 40 -3.30 9.11 4.36
N ILE A 41 -3.38 9.52 5.60
CA ILE A 41 -4.37 8.99 6.54
C ILE A 41 -5.80 9.43 6.20
N PRO A 42 -6.08 10.72 5.91
CA PRO A 42 -7.42 11.14 5.50
C PRO A 42 -7.89 10.43 4.21
N MET A 43 -7.01 10.25 3.24
CA MET A 43 -7.35 9.56 1.99
C MET A 43 -7.60 8.06 2.22
N ALA A 44 -6.79 7.40 3.05
CA ALA A 44 -7.00 6.01 3.42
C ALA A 44 -8.34 5.82 4.16
N ALA A 45 -8.68 6.73 5.07
CA ALA A 45 -9.94 6.71 5.79
C ALA A 45 -11.14 6.88 4.85
N ALA A 46 -11.06 7.81 3.90
CA ALA A 46 -12.12 8.01 2.90
C ALA A 46 -12.32 6.75 2.03
N CYS A 47 -11.23 6.11 1.62
CA CYS A 47 -11.28 4.85 0.88
C CYS A 47 -11.93 3.74 1.71
N ARG A 48 -11.54 3.59 2.97
CA ARG A 48 -12.13 2.59 3.88
C ARG A 48 -13.62 2.80 4.07
N ASP A 49 -14.06 4.04 4.27
CA ASP A 49 -15.48 4.38 4.43
C ASP A 49 -16.28 4.03 3.17
N ALA A 50 -15.65 4.06 2.02
CA ALA A 50 -16.25 3.61 0.76
C ALA A 50 -16.12 2.09 0.52
N GLY A 51 -15.53 1.35 1.46
CA GLY A 51 -15.34 -0.11 1.36
C GLY A 51 -14.11 -0.54 0.55
N ILE A 52 -13.16 0.37 0.30
CA ILE A 52 -11.86 0.07 -0.30
C ILE A 52 -10.85 -0.05 0.84
N THR A 53 -10.39 -1.28 1.10
CA THR A 53 -9.58 -1.62 2.28
C THR A 53 -8.19 -2.13 1.94
N ARG A 54 -7.74 -1.95 0.69
CA ARG A 54 -6.41 -2.30 0.26
C ARG A 54 -5.71 -1.06 -0.27
N TYR A 55 -4.49 -0.87 0.18
CA TYR A 55 -3.70 0.33 -0.11
C TYR A 55 -2.38 -0.04 -0.74
N ALA A 56 -1.82 0.87 -1.52
CA ALA A 56 -0.50 0.71 -2.10
C ALA A 56 0.30 1.99 -1.91
N VAL A 57 1.51 1.85 -1.41
CA VAL A 57 2.44 2.95 -1.10
C VAL A 57 3.84 2.61 -1.58
N THR A 58 4.77 3.55 -1.49
CA THR A 58 6.16 3.37 -1.94
C THR A 58 7.20 3.55 -0.85
N GLU A 59 6.79 3.92 0.38
CA GLU A 59 7.71 4.16 1.47
C GLU A 59 7.38 3.32 2.71
N VAL A 60 8.41 2.82 3.38
CA VAL A 60 8.26 2.07 4.64
C VAL A 60 7.57 2.93 5.69
N SER A 61 7.89 4.22 5.74
CA SER A 61 7.27 5.18 6.66
C SER A 61 5.76 5.31 6.45
N ASP A 62 5.27 5.18 5.22
CA ASP A 62 3.84 5.22 4.92
C ASP A 62 3.14 3.97 5.45
N VAL A 63 3.75 2.80 5.29
CA VAL A 63 3.23 1.55 5.87
C VAL A 63 3.15 1.67 7.40
N ALA A 64 4.22 2.15 8.02
CA ALA A 64 4.26 2.35 9.47
C ALA A 64 3.20 3.34 9.95
N ALA A 65 3.03 4.47 9.24
CA ALA A 65 2.04 5.48 9.58
C ALA A 65 0.60 4.90 9.48
N LEU A 66 0.29 4.16 8.44
CA LEU A 66 -1.01 3.50 8.31
C LEU A 66 -1.28 2.55 9.48
N ARG A 67 -0.31 1.69 9.83
CA ARG A 67 -0.45 0.77 10.96
C ARG A 67 -0.68 1.48 12.30
N GLN A 68 0.03 2.59 12.53
CA GLN A 68 -0.07 3.37 13.76
C GLN A 68 -1.35 4.21 13.83
N CYS A 69 -1.90 4.62 12.70
CA CYS A 69 -3.02 5.55 12.62
C CYS A 69 -4.37 4.88 12.33
N GLY A 70 -4.54 3.63 12.73
CA GLY A 70 -5.85 2.98 12.74
C GLY A 70 -6.13 2.04 11.56
N PHE A 71 -5.08 1.58 10.87
CA PHE A 71 -5.17 0.60 9.78
C PHE A 71 -4.32 -0.65 10.09
N PRO A 72 -4.65 -1.40 11.18
CA PRO A 72 -3.80 -2.51 11.63
C PRO A 72 -3.87 -3.74 10.72
N ASP A 73 -5.03 -4.01 10.13
CA ASP A 73 -5.31 -5.28 9.46
C ASP A 73 -5.48 -5.16 7.94
N GLU A 74 -5.60 -3.94 7.41
CA GLU A 74 -5.77 -3.70 6.00
C GLU A 74 -4.53 -4.15 5.21
N GLU A 75 -4.73 -4.70 4.03
CA GLU A 75 -3.63 -5.10 3.17
C GLU A 75 -2.93 -3.88 2.59
N ILE A 76 -1.63 -3.78 2.80
CA ILE A 76 -0.80 -2.69 2.30
C ILE A 76 0.28 -3.27 1.39
N LEU A 77 0.23 -2.90 0.12
CA LEU A 77 1.19 -3.28 -0.90
C LEU A 77 2.29 -2.22 -0.99
N MET A 78 3.52 -2.65 -0.81
CA MET A 78 4.71 -1.87 -1.11
C MET A 78 4.98 -1.97 -2.61
N LEU A 79 4.68 -0.91 -3.38
CA LEU A 79 4.79 -0.91 -4.84
C LEU A 79 6.22 -0.92 -5.34
N ARG A 80 7.12 -0.33 -4.59
CA ARG A 80 8.54 -0.28 -4.92
C ARG A 80 9.23 -1.57 -4.47
N PRO A 81 9.90 -2.31 -5.39
CA PRO A 81 10.77 -3.40 -4.99
C PRO A 81 11.91 -2.90 -4.11
N THR A 82 12.40 -3.74 -3.22
CA THR A 82 13.57 -3.43 -2.42
C THR A 82 14.45 -4.66 -2.23
N ALA A 83 15.76 -4.48 -2.35
CA ALA A 83 16.78 -5.45 -2.00
C ALA A 83 17.56 -5.07 -0.72
N ASP A 84 17.06 -4.08 0.02
CA ASP A 84 17.61 -3.70 1.31
C ASP A 84 17.03 -4.58 2.42
N SER A 85 17.89 -5.37 3.06
CA SER A 85 17.47 -6.32 4.09
C SER A 85 16.85 -5.65 5.32
N GLY A 86 17.28 -4.44 5.66
CA GLY A 86 16.72 -3.65 6.74
C GLY A 86 15.29 -3.22 6.46
N GLU A 87 15.03 -2.69 5.25
CA GLU A 87 13.67 -2.37 4.82
C GLU A 87 12.77 -3.61 4.78
N VAL A 88 13.27 -4.72 4.23
CA VAL A 88 12.52 -5.97 4.16
C VAL A 88 12.11 -6.44 5.55
N ARG A 89 13.01 -6.37 6.53
CA ARG A 89 12.72 -6.75 7.92
C ARG A 89 11.64 -5.87 8.54
N GLN A 90 11.73 -4.57 8.32
CA GLN A 90 10.72 -3.62 8.79
C GLN A 90 9.34 -3.90 8.16
N LEU A 91 9.30 -4.11 6.84
CA LEU A 91 8.06 -4.38 6.12
C LEU A 91 7.44 -5.71 6.51
N LEU A 92 8.25 -6.75 6.79
CA LEU A 92 7.76 -8.01 7.33
C LEU A 92 7.10 -7.82 8.70
N ALA A 93 7.75 -7.06 9.58
CA ALA A 93 7.21 -6.76 10.91
C ALA A 93 5.90 -5.96 10.83
N LEU A 94 5.73 -5.15 9.81
CA LEU A 94 4.51 -4.37 9.53
C LEU A 94 3.46 -5.16 8.75
N ASN A 95 3.71 -6.42 8.46
CA ASN A 95 2.83 -7.28 7.66
C ASN A 95 2.43 -6.65 6.31
N ALA A 96 3.41 -6.08 5.61
CA ALA A 96 3.21 -5.54 4.27
C ALA A 96 3.27 -6.65 3.21
N VAL A 97 2.64 -6.41 2.07
CA VAL A 97 2.80 -7.21 0.86
C VAL A 97 3.89 -6.59 0.01
N PHE A 98 4.78 -7.41 -0.52
CA PHE A 98 5.95 -6.96 -1.27
C PHE A 98 5.69 -6.92 -2.77
N THR A 99 6.51 -6.17 -3.49
CA THR A 99 6.65 -6.28 -4.93
C THR A 99 8.02 -6.85 -5.26
N VAL A 100 8.06 -7.89 -6.07
CA VAL A 100 9.28 -8.55 -6.53
C VAL A 100 9.39 -8.36 -8.04
N SER A 101 10.50 -7.81 -8.51
CA SER A 101 10.75 -7.55 -9.93
C SER A 101 12.03 -8.18 -10.46
N SER A 102 12.85 -8.78 -9.60
CA SER A 102 14.12 -9.40 -9.95
C SER A 102 14.44 -10.60 -9.05
N GLN A 103 15.42 -11.40 -9.50
CA GLN A 103 15.92 -12.50 -8.68
C GLN A 103 16.61 -11.99 -7.40
N GLU A 104 17.25 -10.83 -7.47
CA GLU A 104 17.88 -10.19 -6.31
C GLU A 104 16.84 -9.83 -5.25
N ASP A 105 15.76 -9.15 -5.64
CA ASP A 105 14.66 -8.82 -4.71
C ASP A 105 14.10 -10.08 -4.05
N ALA A 106 13.86 -11.11 -4.85
CA ALA A 106 13.31 -12.38 -4.37
C ALA A 106 14.26 -13.07 -3.39
N ALA A 107 15.56 -13.09 -3.69
CA ALA A 107 16.57 -13.73 -2.85
C ALA A 107 16.71 -13.04 -1.48
N VAL A 108 16.73 -11.70 -1.47
CA VAL A 108 16.80 -10.93 -0.22
C VAL A 108 15.53 -11.13 0.59
N LEU A 109 14.35 -11.05 -0.04
CA LEU A 109 13.07 -11.27 0.64
C LEU A 109 12.99 -12.66 1.26
N ASN A 110 13.34 -13.69 0.51
CA ASN A 110 13.34 -15.07 0.99
C ASN A 110 14.34 -15.30 2.14
N GLY A 111 15.54 -14.74 2.02
CA GLY A 111 16.57 -14.84 3.06
C GLY A 111 16.15 -14.22 4.37
N VAL A 112 15.62 -12.99 4.33
CA VAL A 112 15.13 -12.30 5.54
C VAL A 112 13.90 -13.00 6.12
N ALA A 113 12.94 -13.39 5.29
CA ALA A 113 11.76 -14.11 5.75
C ALA A 113 12.12 -15.41 6.46
N SER A 114 13.11 -16.15 5.93
CA SER A 114 13.61 -17.37 6.57
C SER A 114 14.27 -17.09 7.93
N GLN A 115 15.07 -16.02 8.03
CA GLN A 115 15.69 -15.61 9.30
C GLN A 115 14.66 -15.23 10.36
N GLU A 116 13.59 -14.55 9.94
CA GLU A 116 12.50 -14.12 10.83
C GLU A 116 11.44 -15.20 11.05
N ASN A 117 11.61 -16.38 10.48
CA ASN A 117 10.64 -17.47 10.51
C ASN A 117 9.23 -17.01 10.06
N ALA A 118 9.19 -16.21 9.01
CA ALA A 118 7.99 -15.60 8.46
C ALA A 118 7.71 -16.06 7.04
N VAL A 119 6.46 -15.91 6.62
CA VAL A 119 6.05 -16.12 5.22
C VAL A 119 5.73 -14.76 4.62
N ALA A 120 6.54 -14.35 3.63
CA ALA A 120 6.31 -13.12 2.89
C ALA A 120 5.26 -13.33 1.79
N LYS A 121 4.36 -12.36 1.64
CA LYS A 121 3.43 -12.28 0.51
C LYS A 121 3.97 -11.28 -0.50
N ALA A 122 3.93 -11.63 -1.77
CA ALA A 122 4.47 -10.77 -2.81
C ALA A 122 3.65 -10.82 -4.10
N HIS A 123 3.63 -9.67 -4.78
CA HIS A 123 3.22 -9.57 -6.17
C HIS A 123 4.48 -9.61 -7.06
N ILE A 124 4.41 -10.33 -8.15
CA ILE A 124 5.48 -10.34 -9.15
C ILE A 124 5.19 -9.25 -10.17
N LYS A 125 6.12 -8.31 -10.29
CA LYS A 125 6.04 -7.24 -11.27
C LYS A 125 6.71 -7.67 -12.56
N ILE A 126 5.93 -7.71 -13.64
CA ILE A 126 6.40 -8.00 -14.99
C ILE A 126 6.34 -6.71 -15.80
N THR A 127 7.49 -6.31 -16.36
CA THR A 127 7.57 -5.15 -17.23
C THR A 127 7.82 -5.64 -18.66
N PHE A 128 6.97 -5.25 -19.58
CA PHE A 128 7.16 -5.49 -21.03
C PHE A 128 7.89 -4.27 -21.62
N VAL A 129 8.93 -4.53 -22.34
CA VAL A 129 9.72 -3.51 -23.03
C VAL A 129 9.31 -3.45 -24.50
#